data_d14ffae76097fa4efd05e12551e4151a
#
_entry.id   d14ffae76097fa4efd05e12551e4151a
#
_cell.length_a   1.000
_cell.length_b   1.000
_cell.length_c   1.000
_cell.angle_alpha   90.00
_cell.angle_beta   90.00
_cell.angle_gamma   90.00
#
_symmetry.space_group_name_H-M   'P 1'
#
loop_
_entity.id
_entity.type
_entity.pdbx_description
1 polymer ?
#
loop_
_entity_poly.entity_id
_entity_poly.type
_entity_poly.pdbx_seq_one_letter_code
_entity_poly.pdbx_strand_id
1 'polypeptide(L)'
;MSIHLVDANVLIALLVPDHQHHSAAESWMDGLEDADLIASDPAVEGALTRYAVRIGHSAAQVQRTLRRVHEIARWRFWPDGLPYADSDLSTVRGHRQVTDSYLASLARHHGGRLVTFDRALAARFPDVVDLIGSGHPGK
;
A
#
# COMPACT_ATOMS: atom_id res chain seq x y z
N MET A 1 -10.73 7.18 14.12
CA MET A 1 -10.63 6.15 13.08
C MET A 1 -9.87 6.70 11.89
N SER A 2 -8.90 5.95 11.40
CA SER A 2 -8.14 6.31 10.21
C SER A 2 -8.23 5.17 9.20
N ILE A 3 -8.09 5.52 7.91
CA ILE A 3 -8.01 4.51 6.86
C ILE A 3 -6.66 4.65 6.17
N HIS A 4 -5.98 3.52 6.02
CA HIS A 4 -4.61 3.46 5.53
C HIS A 4 -4.56 2.65 4.23
N LEU A 5 -4.36 3.36 3.11
CA LEU A 5 -4.11 2.69 1.83
C LEU A 5 -2.67 2.19 1.85
N VAL A 6 -2.46 0.90 1.63
CA VAL A 6 -1.11 0.34 1.61
C VAL A 6 -0.52 0.48 0.21
N ASP A 7 0.71 1.02 0.13
CA ASP A 7 1.48 0.99 -1.10
C ASP A 7 1.82 -0.46 -1.45
N ALA A 8 2.16 -0.71 -2.70
CA ALA A 8 2.47 -2.06 -3.16
C ALA A 8 3.59 -2.70 -2.33
N ASN A 9 4.64 -1.94 -1.98
CA ASN A 9 5.74 -2.49 -1.18
C ASN A 9 5.28 -2.93 0.23
N VAL A 10 4.28 -2.27 0.80
CA VAL A 10 3.73 -2.65 2.10
C VAL A 10 2.85 -3.89 1.95
N LEU A 11 1.98 -3.92 0.94
CA LEU A 11 1.12 -5.08 0.70
C LEU A 11 1.95 -6.34 0.44
N ILE A 12 3.00 -6.23 -0.38
CA ILE A 12 3.91 -7.32 -0.64
C ILE A 12 4.58 -7.79 0.67
N ALA A 13 5.10 -6.86 1.46
CA ALA A 13 5.77 -7.21 2.71
C ALA A 13 4.82 -7.89 3.70
N LEU A 14 3.56 -7.47 3.74
CA LEU A 14 2.56 -8.10 4.62
C LEU A 14 2.23 -9.53 4.21
N LEU A 15 2.12 -9.78 2.90
CA LEU A 15 1.58 -11.05 2.39
C LEU A 15 2.64 -12.04 1.92
N VAL A 16 3.90 -11.63 1.84
CA VAL A 16 5.03 -12.52 1.47
C VAL A 16 5.93 -12.68 2.69
N PRO A 17 5.80 -13.80 3.43
CA PRO A 17 6.50 -13.97 4.71
C PRO A 17 8.03 -13.87 4.64
N ASP A 18 8.62 -14.24 3.49
CA ASP A 18 10.07 -14.19 3.32
C ASP A 18 10.59 -12.82 2.91
N HIS A 19 9.71 -11.84 2.74
CA HIS A 19 10.12 -10.50 2.35
C HIS A 19 10.93 -9.85 3.47
N GLN A 20 12.00 -9.12 3.09
CA GLN A 20 12.92 -8.51 4.08
C GLN A 20 12.21 -7.53 5.03
N HIS A 21 11.11 -6.93 4.60
CA HIS A 21 10.35 -5.96 5.43
C HIS A 21 9.08 -6.56 6.03
N HIS A 22 8.93 -7.89 6.00
CA HIS A 22 7.73 -8.54 6.53
C HIS A 22 7.48 -8.20 7.99
N SER A 23 8.51 -8.31 8.84
CA SER A 23 8.38 -8.01 10.26
C SER A 23 8.00 -6.56 10.52
N ALA A 24 8.58 -5.62 9.76
CA ALA A 24 8.25 -4.21 9.91
C ALA A 24 6.80 -3.93 9.50
N ALA A 25 6.33 -4.57 8.43
CA ALA A 25 4.94 -4.42 7.98
C ALA A 25 3.97 -5.00 9.00
N GLU A 26 4.26 -6.18 9.55
CA GLU A 26 3.43 -6.79 10.60
C GLU A 26 3.39 -5.92 11.86
N SER A 27 4.54 -5.40 12.27
CA SER A 27 4.60 -4.52 13.46
C SER A 27 3.76 -3.26 13.25
N TRP A 28 3.82 -2.69 12.04
CA TRP A 28 2.97 -1.55 11.71
C TRP A 28 1.49 -1.90 11.85
N MET A 29 1.07 -3.02 11.27
CA MET A 29 -0.33 -3.45 11.32
C MET A 29 -0.79 -3.72 12.75
N ASP A 30 0.05 -4.38 13.55
CA ASP A 30 -0.26 -4.71 14.94
C ASP A 30 -0.36 -3.47 15.82
N GLY A 31 0.30 -2.39 15.43
CA GLY A 31 0.28 -1.12 16.17
C GLY A 31 -0.91 -0.23 15.86
N LEU A 32 -1.77 -0.61 14.90
CA LEU A 32 -2.95 0.19 14.57
C LEU A 32 -3.99 0.11 15.68
N GLU A 33 -4.78 1.17 15.81
CA GLU A 33 -5.94 1.17 16.70
C GLU A 33 -7.01 0.22 16.19
N ASP A 34 -7.85 -0.29 17.09
CA ASP A 34 -8.90 -1.24 16.72
C ASP A 34 -9.84 -0.70 15.66
N ALA A 35 -10.11 0.59 15.69
CA ALA A 35 -11.03 1.24 14.73
C ALA A 35 -10.37 1.60 13.40
N ASP A 36 -9.05 1.46 13.28
CA ASP A 36 -8.35 1.79 12.04
C ASP A 36 -8.63 0.75 10.96
N LEU A 37 -8.73 1.24 9.73
CA LEU A 37 -8.99 0.41 8.56
C LEU A 37 -7.76 0.40 7.66
N ILE A 38 -7.58 -0.71 6.94
CA ILE A 38 -6.55 -0.87 5.93
C ILE A 38 -7.25 -0.98 4.58
N ALA A 39 -6.71 -0.33 3.56
CA ALA A 39 -7.29 -0.36 2.23
C ALA A 39 -6.28 -0.81 1.18
N SER A 40 -6.79 -1.44 0.14
CA SER A 40 -6.05 -1.74 -1.09
C SER A 40 -6.92 -1.40 -2.29
N ASP A 41 -6.30 -1.25 -3.45
CA ASP A 41 -6.96 -0.99 -4.71
C ASP A 41 -6.42 -1.92 -5.79
N PRO A 42 -7.02 -1.93 -7.00
CA PRO A 42 -6.52 -2.81 -8.07
C PRO A 42 -5.05 -2.58 -8.43
N ALA A 43 -4.55 -1.35 -8.34
CA ALA A 43 -3.16 -1.04 -8.72
C ALA A 43 -2.16 -1.75 -7.79
N VAL A 44 -2.37 -1.64 -6.48
CA VAL A 44 -1.44 -2.26 -5.52
C VAL A 44 -1.60 -3.78 -5.50
N GLU A 45 -2.82 -4.29 -5.69
CA GLU A 45 -3.04 -5.74 -5.75
C GLU A 45 -2.47 -6.34 -7.04
N GLY A 46 -2.52 -5.60 -8.15
CA GLY A 46 -1.88 -6.02 -9.39
C GLY A 46 -0.36 -6.09 -9.26
N ALA A 47 0.23 -5.12 -8.56
CA ALA A 47 1.66 -5.11 -8.30
C ALA A 47 2.08 -6.31 -7.44
N LEU A 48 1.31 -6.62 -6.39
CA LEU A 48 1.53 -7.82 -5.58
C LEU A 48 1.48 -9.08 -6.44
N THR A 49 0.46 -9.19 -7.29
CA THR A 49 0.26 -10.37 -8.13
C THR A 49 1.45 -10.57 -9.08
N ARG A 50 1.88 -9.49 -9.75
CA ARG A 50 3.05 -9.57 -10.64
C ARG A 50 4.31 -9.98 -9.89
N TYR A 51 4.53 -9.41 -8.72
CA TYR A 51 5.69 -9.74 -7.88
C TYR A 51 5.67 -11.23 -7.51
N ALA A 52 4.55 -11.71 -7.00
CA ALA A 52 4.42 -13.08 -6.52
C ALA A 52 4.62 -14.11 -7.66
N VAL A 53 4.05 -13.83 -8.83
CA VAL A 53 4.25 -14.70 -10.01
C VAL A 53 5.72 -14.72 -10.42
N ARG A 54 6.37 -13.55 -10.39
CA ARG A 54 7.79 -13.45 -10.76
C ARG A 54 8.68 -14.29 -9.84
N ILE A 55 8.33 -14.41 -8.56
CA ILE A 55 9.12 -15.21 -7.62
C ILE A 55 8.63 -16.65 -7.48
N GLY A 56 7.72 -17.10 -8.34
CA GLY A 56 7.36 -18.51 -8.46
C GLY A 56 6.02 -18.93 -7.91
N HIS A 57 5.21 -18.03 -7.38
CA HIS A 57 3.84 -18.35 -6.95
C HIS A 57 2.90 -18.38 -8.14
N SER A 58 1.83 -19.17 -8.06
CA SER A 58 0.82 -19.15 -9.10
C SER A 58 -0.14 -17.97 -8.88
N ALA A 59 -0.68 -17.42 -9.96
CA ALA A 59 -1.67 -16.36 -9.86
C ALA A 59 -2.91 -16.84 -9.10
N ALA A 60 -3.28 -18.11 -9.23
CA ALA A 60 -4.41 -18.67 -8.51
C ALA A 60 -4.20 -18.65 -6.99
N GLN A 61 -2.96 -18.92 -6.54
CA GLN A 61 -2.64 -18.82 -5.11
C GLN A 61 -2.79 -17.40 -4.60
N VAL A 62 -2.31 -16.41 -5.38
CA VAL A 62 -2.45 -15.00 -5.04
C VAL A 62 -3.92 -14.62 -4.95
N GLN A 63 -4.75 -15.05 -5.90
CA GLN A 63 -6.18 -14.77 -5.86
C GLN A 63 -6.83 -15.31 -4.60
N ARG A 64 -6.48 -16.53 -4.19
CA ARG A 64 -7.03 -17.11 -2.96
C ARG A 64 -6.62 -16.29 -1.72
N THR A 65 -5.36 -15.87 -1.67
CA THR A 65 -4.86 -15.03 -0.58
C THR A 65 -5.62 -13.69 -0.54
N LEU A 66 -5.79 -13.05 -1.68
CA LEU A 66 -6.51 -11.77 -1.75
C LEU A 66 -7.97 -11.91 -1.32
N ARG A 67 -8.65 -13.00 -1.70
CA ARG A 67 -10.02 -13.23 -1.25
C ARG A 67 -10.11 -13.32 0.27
N ARG A 68 -9.16 -14.00 0.92
CA ARG A 68 -9.11 -14.09 2.39
C ARG A 68 -8.85 -12.72 3.01
N VAL A 69 -7.94 -11.94 2.42
CA VAL A 69 -7.63 -10.60 2.89
C VAL A 69 -8.87 -9.71 2.85
N HIS A 70 -9.63 -9.78 1.75
CA HIS A 70 -10.85 -8.99 1.59
C HIS A 70 -11.92 -9.35 2.62
N GLU A 71 -11.83 -10.52 3.26
CA GLU A 71 -12.77 -10.96 4.30
C GLU A 71 -12.37 -10.46 5.70
N ILE A 72 -11.16 -9.90 5.85
CA ILE A 72 -10.71 -9.38 7.14
C ILE A 72 -11.54 -8.14 7.50
N ALA A 73 -12.06 -8.10 8.74
CA ALA A 73 -13.01 -7.08 9.15
C ALA A 73 -12.51 -5.64 8.97
N ARG A 74 -11.21 -5.39 9.22
CA ARG A 74 -10.63 -4.05 9.07
C ARG A 74 -10.17 -3.73 7.67
N TRP A 75 -10.29 -4.66 6.70
CA TRP A 75 -9.82 -4.45 5.34
C TRP A 75 -10.92 -3.86 4.47
N ARG A 76 -10.55 -2.92 3.59
CA ARG A 76 -11.43 -2.33 2.59
C ARG A 76 -10.76 -2.42 1.24
N PHE A 77 -11.44 -3.01 0.28
CA PHE A 77 -10.98 -2.98 -1.10
C PHE A 77 -11.70 -1.84 -1.83
N TRP A 78 -10.93 -0.97 -2.49
CA TRP A 78 -11.47 0.14 -3.27
C TRP A 78 -11.49 -0.25 -4.75
N PRO A 79 -12.65 -0.67 -5.28
CA PRO A 79 -12.71 -1.13 -6.67
C PRO A 79 -12.61 -0.01 -7.69
N ASP A 80 -13.09 1.19 -7.33
CA ASP A 80 -13.13 2.33 -8.22
C ASP A 80 -12.04 3.31 -7.85
N GLY A 81 -11.30 3.76 -8.86
CA GLY A 81 -10.23 4.70 -8.66
C GLY A 81 -10.65 6.13 -8.95
N LEU A 82 -9.72 7.03 -8.68
CA LEU A 82 -9.79 8.42 -9.08
C LEU A 82 -9.31 8.50 -10.53
N PRO A 83 -9.93 9.31 -11.42
CA PRO A 83 -9.36 9.52 -12.75
C PRO A 83 -7.98 10.16 -12.64
N TYR A 84 -7.07 9.75 -13.50
CA TYR A 84 -5.72 10.36 -13.53
C TYR A 84 -5.80 11.87 -13.77
N ALA A 85 -6.77 12.30 -14.58
CA ALA A 85 -7.00 13.72 -14.86
C ALA A 85 -7.28 14.53 -13.59
N ASP A 86 -7.80 13.90 -12.54
CA ASP A 86 -8.14 14.55 -11.29
C ASP A 86 -7.09 14.32 -10.19
N SER A 87 -5.98 13.65 -10.54
CA SER A 87 -4.91 13.36 -9.61
C SER A 87 -3.89 14.49 -9.59
N ASP A 88 -3.21 14.67 -8.45
CA ASP A 88 -2.12 15.65 -8.37
C ASP A 88 -0.83 15.02 -8.88
N LEU A 89 -0.54 15.25 -10.15
CA LEU A 89 0.68 14.80 -10.81
C LEU A 89 1.70 15.92 -10.99
N SER A 90 1.49 17.06 -10.36
CA SER A 90 2.29 18.27 -10.56
C SER A 90 3.76 18.11 -10.19
N THR A 91 4.08 17.22 -9.26
CA THR A 91 5.45 16.99 -8.81
C THR A 91 6.13 15.81 -9.52
N VAL A 92 5.45 15.17 -10.47
CA VAL A 92 6.01 14.05 -11.20
C VAL A 92 7.15 14.51 -12.10
N ARG A 93 8.33 13.92 -11.95
CA ARG A 93 9.52 14.22 -12.76
C ARG A 93 9.86 13.10 -13.74
N GLY A 94 9.42 11.87 -13.46
CA GLY A 94 9.68 10.73 -14.31
C GLY A 94 8.59 9.68 -14.17
N HIS A 95 8.55 8.76 -15.12
CA HIS A 95 7.47 7.77 -15.20
C HIS A 95 7.31 6.92 -13.95
N ARG A 96 8.39 6.69 -13.20
CA ARG A 96 8.35 5.86 -11.98
C ARG A 96 7.57 6.50 -10.84
N GLN A 97 7.36 7.81 -10.90
CA GLN A 97 6.64 8.54 -9.86
C GLN A 97 5.13 8.63 -10.12
N VAL A 98 4.67 8.18 -11.28
CA VAL A 98 3.26 8.34 -11.68
C VAL A 98 2.32 7.58 -10.76
N THR A 99 2.55 6.28 -10.57
CA THR A 99 1.68 5.46 -9.71
C THR A 99 1.71 5.94 -8.27
N ASP A 100 2.88 6.29 -7.75
CA ASP A 100 3.01 6.78 -6.37
C ASP A 100 2.21 8.06 -6.15
N SER A 101 2.29 8.99 -7.09
CA SER A 101 1.54 10.25 -7.02
C SER A 101 0.04 10.00 -7.13
N TYR A 102 -0.35 9.04 -7.98
CA TYR A 102 -1.74 8.62 -8.10
C TYR A 102 -2.26 8.06 -6.77
N LEU A 103 -1.50 7.16 -6.13
CA LEU A 103 -1.92 6.56 -4.87
C LEU A 103 -2.04 7.58 -3.75
N ALA A 104 -1.15 8.57 -3.70
CA ALA A 104 -1.27 9.66 -2.74
C ALA A 104 -2.57 10.45 -2.96
N SER A 105 -2.90 10.74 -4.23
CA SER A 105 -4.16 11.41 -4.57
C SER A 105 -5.38 10.57 -4.22
N LEU A 106 -5.31 9.27 -4.47
CA LEU A 106 -6.39 8.35 -4.15
C LEU A 106 -6.65 8.31 -2.64
N ALA A 107 -5.59 8.24 -1.85
CA ALA A 107 -5.72 8.28 -0.39
C ALA A 107 -6.39 9.56 0.08
N ARG A 108 -5.97 10.72 -0.45
CA ARG A 108 -6.61 12.01 -0.16
C ARG A 108 -8.08 12.00 -0.51
N HIS A 109 -8.41 11.48 -1.69
CA HIS A 109 -9.78 11.44 -2.18
C HIS A 109 -10.70 10.68 -1.21
N HIS A 110 -10.19 9.62 -0.60
CA HIS A 110 -10.94 8.83 0.37
C HIS A 110 -10.81 9.33 1.82
N GLY A 111 -10.14 10.45 2.03
CA GLY A 111 -9.93 10.99 3.38
C GLY A 111 -9.01 10.13 4.23
N GLY A 112 -8.15 9.34 3.60
CA GLY A 112 -7.22 8.44 4.26
C GLY A 112 -5.78 8.87 4.14
N ARG A 113 -4.89 7.93 4.41
CA ARG A 113 -3.45 8.12 4.31
C ARG A 113 -2.84 6.99 3.48
N LEU A 114 -1.72 7.26 2.81
CA LEU A 114 -0.96 6.24 2.08
C LEU A 114 0.21 5.82 2.95
N VAL A 115 0.39 4.51 3.11
CA VAL A 115 1.46 3.95 3.94
C VAL A 115 2.49 3.28 3.04
N THR A 116 3.76 3.61 3.22
CA THR A 116 4.83 3.15 2.34
C THR A 116 6.14 2.94 3.09
N PHE A 117 7.04 2.17 2.49
CA PHE A 117 8.44 2.10 2.92
C PHE A 117 9.34 3.08 2.15
N ASP A 118 8.79 3.78 1.16
CA ASP A 118 9.55 4.65 0.26
C ASP A 118 9.74 6.05 0.87
N ARG A 119 10.96 6.37 1.27
CA ARG A 119 11.30 7.66 1.89
C ARG A 119 11.05 8.82 0.95
N ALA A 120 11.36 8.65 -0.33
CA ALA A 120 11.18 9.72 -1.32
C ALA A 120 9.70 10.05 -1.51
N LEU A 121 8.86 9.03 -1.54
CA LEU A 121 7.41 9.22 -1.65
C LEU A 121 6.87 9.96 -0.43
N ALA A 122 7.26 9.56 0.77
CA ALA A 122 6.83 10.23 1.99
C ALA A 122 7.29 11.70 2.02
N ALA A 123 8.50 11.97 1.53
CA ALA A 123 9.02 13.34 1.49
C ALA A 123 8.27 14.22 0.49
N ARG A 124 7.77 13.64 -0.61
CA ARG A 124 7.02 14.38 -1.64
C ARG A 124 5.61 14.76 -1.18
N PHE A 125 4.99 13.94 -0.35
CA PHE A 125 3.59 14.15 0.08
C PHE A 125 3.45 13.99 1.60
N PRO A 126 4.15 14.84 2.39
CA PRO A 126 4.15 14.68 3.85
C PRO A 126 2.77 14.85 4.48
N ASP A 127 1.85 15.50 3.78
CA ASP A 127 0.49 15.73 4.27
C ASP A 127 -0.37 14.45 4.31
N VAL A 128 -0.06 13.46 3.46
CA VAL A 128 -0.93 12.30 3.29
C VAL A 128 -0.18 10.97 3.35
N VAL A 129 1.14 10.97 3.27
CA VAL A 129 1.93 9.73 3.26
C VAL A 129 2.61 9.51 4.60
N ASP A 130 2.44 8.29 5.13
CA ASP A 130 3.13 7.83 6.34
C ASP A 130 4.23 6.84 5.95
N LEU A 131 5.43 7.10 6.42
CA LEU A 131 6.56 6.20 6.22
C LEU A 131 6.58 5.17 7.34
N ILE A 132 6.60 3.88 6.98
CA ILE A 132 6.85 2.85 7.98
C ILE A 132 8.34 2.88 8.30
N GLY A 133 8.66 3.04 9.57
CA GLY A 133 10.02 2.98 10.02
C GLY A 133 10.55 1.57 9.72
N SER A 134 11.55 1.52 8.83
CA SER A 134 12.10 0.24 8.40
C SER A 134 13.07 -0.31 9.46
N GLY A 135 12.72 -0.03 10.59
CA GLY A 135 13.63 -0.32 11.62
C GLY A 135 14.83 0.54 11.57
N HIS A 136 14.81 0.81 10.98
CA HIS A 136 15.68 1.18 11.15
C HIS A 136 16.07 1.12 12.11
N PRO A 137 16.53 0.56 12.27
CA PRO A 137 16.64 0.32 13.33
C PRO A 137 17.10 1.21 13.90
N GLY A 138 17.03 1.35 13.88
CA GLY A 138 17.24 1.96 14.39
C GLY A 138 17.01 2.46 14.36
N LYS A 139 16.55 2.35 14.14
CA LYS A 139 16.18 2.67 14.31
C LYS A 139 16.03 2.56 14.68
#